data_85638dd27c9bd517c8081ba1d6444d46
#
_entry.id   85638dd27c9bd517c8081ba1d6444d46
#
_cell.length_a   1.000
_cell.length_b   1.000
_cell.length_c   1.000
_cell.angle_alpha   90.00
_cell.angle_beta   90.00
_cell.angle_gamma   90.00
#
_symmetry.space_group_name_H-M   'P 1'
#
loop_
_entity.id
_entity.type
_entity.pdbx_description
1 polymer ?
#
loop_
_entity_poly.entity_id
_entity_poly.type
_entity_poly.pdbx_seq_one_letter_code
_entity_poly.pdbx_strand_id
1 'polypeptide(L)'
;FFQRSEQAIQELDIKYGKFFRKLSYNIVNNIQDSEECVNDAYLGAWNTIPPTKPNPLLTYICKIVRNISLNIYYKKEAAKRNSAYTIMAEEIEACITDPNTVESEIEAKELARIIESFLDTLTTENRVIFIYRYWFSNSYKDIAKLVGLTEKNISVRLTRIRQRMKDYLIERGVFI
;
A
#
# COMPACT_ATOMS: atom_id res chain seq x y z
N PHE A 1 -1.83 -1.26 22.63
CA PHE A 1 -2.19 0.11 22.19
C PHE A 1 -3.33 0.70 23.05
N PHE A 2 -4.48 0.06 23.15
CA PHE A 2 -5.62 0.60 23.90
C PHE A 2 -5.35 0.82 25.38
N GLN A 3 -4.57 -0.06 26.00
CA GLN A 3 -4.13 0.03 27.39
C GLN A 3 -2.91 0.94 27.59
N ARG A 4 -2.42 1.60 26.54
CA ARG A 4 -1.19 2.40 26.56
C ARG A 4 0.03 1.66 27.09
N SER A 5 0.12 0.34 26.84
CA SER A 5 1.28 -0.47 27.21
C SER A 5 2.37 -0.38 26.13
N GLU A 6 3.57 0.01 26.49
CA GLU A 6 4.74 0.04 25.60
C GLU A 6 5.07 -1.34 25.02
N GLN A 7 4.73 -2.41 25.75
CA GLN A 7 4.86 -3.79 25.27
C GLN A 7 4.12 -4.04 23.95
N ALA A 8 3.03 -3.31 23.68
CA ALA A 8 2.29 -3.45 22.43
C ALA A 8 3.13 -3.08 21.19
N ILE A 9 4.05 -2.11 21.31
CA ILE A 9 4.97 -1.75 20.22
C ILE A 9 6.05 -2.83 20.07
N GLN A 10 6.58 -3.33 21.19
CA GLN A 10 7.60 -4.39 21.18
C GLN A 10 7.05 -5.68 20.56
N GLU A 11 5.84 -6.12 20.95
CA GLU A 11 5.17 -7.27 20.37
C GLU A 11 4.91 -7.11 18.86
N LEU A 12 4.50 -5.91 18.46
CA LEU A 12 4.29 -5.59 17.06
C LEU A 12 5.61 -5.66 16.26
N ASP A 13 6.71 -5.12 16.80
CA ASP A 13 8.02 -5.16 16.14
C ASP A 13 8.58 -6.59 16.08
N ILE A 14 8.47 -7.36 17.16
CA ILE A 14 8.89 -8.77 17.17
C ILE A 14 8.15 -9.57 16.09
N LYS A 15 6.82 -9.37 15.97
CA LYS A 15 6.00 -10.15 15.07
C LYS A 15 6.09 -9.67 13.61
N TYR A 16 6.12 -8.37 13.38
CA TYR A 16 5.97 -7.80 12.03
C TYR A 16 7.08 -6.81 11.64
N GLY A 17 8.03 -6.51 12.51
CA GLY A 17 9.04 -5.48 12.26
C GLY A 17 9.90 -5.76 11.04
N LYS A 18 10.27 -7.04 10.79
CA LYS A 18 11.03 -7.44 9.59
C LYS A 18 10.22 -7.14 8.32
N PHE A 19 8.93 -7.43 8.33
CA PHE A 19 8.03 -7.17 7.23
C PHE A 19 7.87 -5.66 6.97
N PHE A 20 7.66 -4.85 8.01
CA PHE A 20 7.54 -3.41 7.87
C PHE A 20 8.82 -2.76 7.35
N ARG A 21 9.99 -3.21 7.81
CA ARG A 21 11.29 -2.73 7.31
C ARG A 21 11.49 -3.09 5.84
N LYS A 22 11.13 -4.32 5.43
CA LYS A 22 11.17 -4.74 4.03
C LYS A 22 10.22 -3.90 3.17
N LEU A 23 8.98 -3.69 3.64
CA LEU A 23 7.99 -2.86 2.97
C LEU A 23 8.50 -1.43 2.74
N SER A 24 9.06 -0.81 3.78
CA SER A 24 9.64 0.53 3.68
C SER A 24 10.87 0.55 2.77
N TYR A 25 11.79 -0.41 2.91
CA TYR A 25 13.02 -0.50 2.12
C TYR A 25 12.74 -0.58 0.62
N ASN A 26 11.73 -1.34 0.21
CA ASN A 26 11.33 -1.45 -1.19
C ASN A 26 10.90 -0.10 -1.79
N ILE A 27 10.47 0.85 -0.97
CA ILE A 27 10.05 2.18 -1.40
C ILE A 27 11.21 3.18 -1.35
N VAL A 28 11.94 3.24 -0.21
CA VAL A 28 12.96 4.28 0.01
C VAL A 28 14.35 3.86 -0.44
N ASN A 29 14.57 2.56 -0.67
CA ASN A 29 15.83 1.93 -1.08
C ASN A 29 17.04 2.34 -0.21
N ASN A 30 16.81 2.49 1.08
CA ASN A 30 17.82 2.84 2.08
C ASN A 30 17.45 2.24 3.42
N ILE A 31 18.39 1.53 4.08
CA ILE A 31 18.15 0.81 5.34
C ILE A 31 17.80 1.78 6.46
N GLN A 32 18.58 2.86 6.63
CA GLN A 32 18.39 3.83 7.70
C GLN A 32 17.05 4.55 7.57
N ASP A 33 16.72 5.04 6.35
CA ASP A 33 15.42 5.65 6.09
C ASP A 33 14.27 4.67 6.34
N SER A 34 14.44 3.38 6.02
CA SER A 34 13.39 2.38 6.24
C SER A 34 13.14 2.12 7.73
N GLU A 35 14.19 2.10 8.54
CA GLU A 35 14.07 1.99 10.00
C GLU A 35 13.40 3.23 10.61
N GLU A 36 13.77 4.42 10.15
CA GLU A 36 13.13 5.68 10.58
C GLU A 36 11.64 5.68 10.22
N CYS A 37 11.27 5.30 8.98
CA CYS A 37 9.86 5.18 8.58
C CYS A 37 9.06 4.24 9.47
N VAL A 38 9.64 3.11 9.87
CA VAL A 38 8.95 2.13 10.72
C VAL A 38 8.78 2.66 12.14
N ASN A 39 9.82 3.31 12.70
CA ASN A 39 9.74 3.93 14.02
C ASN A 39 8.70 5.07 14.06
N ASP A 40 8.67 5.90 13.03
CA ASP A 40 7.66 6.95 12.87
C ASP A 40 6.26 6.37 12.73
N ALA A 41 6.11 5.23 12.05
CA ALA A 41 4.84 4.54 11.93
C ALA A 41 4.35 3.99 13.27
N TYR A 42 5.23 3.48 14.12
CA TYR A 42 4.88 3.05 15.48
C TYR A 42 4.43 4.23 16.33
N LEU A 43 5.13 5.35 16.25
CA LEU A 43 4.73 6.58 16.92
C LEU A 43 3.38 7.09 16.40
N GLY A 44 3.17 7.09 15.09
CA GLY A 44 1.91 7.46 14.46
C GLY A 44 0.74 6.59 14.92
N ALA A 45 0.95 5.27 15.00
CA ALA A 45 -0.04 4.33 15.52
C ALA A 45 -0.30 4.56 17.01
N TRP A 46 0.74 4.78 17.80
CA TRP A 46 0.63 5.10 19.23
C TRP A 46 -0.24 6.34 19.48
N ASN A 47 -0.04 7.37 18.67
CA ASN A 47 -0.77 8.63 18.82
C ASN A 47 -2.22 8.55 18.34
N THR A 48 -2.55 7.62 17.44
CA THR A 48 -3.88 7.50 16.84
C THR A 48 -4.74 6.40 17.44
N ILE A 49 -4.15 5.45 18.16
CA ILE A 49 -4.84 4.36 18.86
C ILE A 49 -4.68 4.54 20.39
N PRO A 50 -5.74 4.77 21.17
CA PRO A 50 -7.07 5.20 20.78
C PRO A 50 -7.12 6.66 20.33
N PRO A 51 -8.20 7.17 19.74
CA PRO A 51 -9.55 6.60 19.66
C PRO A 51 -9.80 5.66 18.48
N THR A 52 -8.92 5.66 17.46
CA THR A 52 -9.08 4.79 16.29
C THR A 52 -9.05 3.32 16.69
N LYS A 53 -9.96 2.51 16.12
CA LYS A 53 -10.03 1.05 16.31
C LYS A 53 -9.79 0.34 14.99
N PRO A 54 -8.53 0.24 14.52
CA PRO A 54 -8.24 -0.37 13.23
C PRO A 54 -8.51 -1.87 13.25
N ASN A 55 -9.17 -2.37 12.20
CA ASN A 55 -9.37 -3.78 11.96
C ASN A 55 -9.25 -4.07 10.46
N PRO A 56 -8.26 -4.85 10.04
CA PRO A 56 -7.17 -5.42 10.85
C PRO A 56 -6.06 -4.40 11.19
N LEU A 57 -5.44 -4.58 12.35
CA LEU A 57 -4.37 -3.71 12.83
C LEU A 57 -3.16 -3.73 11.87
N LEU A 58 -2.77 -4.89 11.37
CA LEU A 58 -1.63 -5.06 10.46
C LEU A 58 -1.77 -4.14 9.23
N THR A 59 -2.90 -4.20 8.56
CA THR A 59 -3.17 -3.36 7.37
C THR A 59 -3.11 -1.87 7.69
N TYR A 60 -3.58 -1.48 8.88
CA TYR A 60 -3.51 -0.10 9.32
C TYR A 60 -2.06 0.38 9.49
N ILE A 61 -1.22 -0.42 10.14
CA ILE A 61 0.21 -0.10 10.32
C ILE A 61 0.93 -0.09 8.96
N CYS A 62 0.70 -1.08 8.10
CA CYS A 62 1.24 -1.11 6.74
C CYS A 62 0.95 0.19 5.98
N LYS A 63 -0.30 0.69 6.08
CA LYS A 63 -0.68 1.95 5.45
C LYS A 63 0.11 3.14 6.00
N ILE A 64 0.36 3.18 7.31
CA ILE A 64 1.15 4.26 7.93
C ILE A 64 2.61 4.18 7.45
N VAL A 65 3.25 3.01 7.57
CA VAL A 65 4.62 2.76 7.11
C VAL A 65 4.78 3.20 5.65
N ARG A 66 3.87 2.72 4.81
CA ARG A 66 3.89 3.02 3.39
C ARG A 66 3.75 4.52 3.09
N ASN A 67 2.82 5.20 3.73
CA ASN A 67 2.61 6.63 3.52
C ASN A 67 3.85 7.46 3.95
N ILE A 68 4.49 7.10 5.05
CA ILE A 68 5.72 7.76 5.51
C ILE A 68 6.85 7.51 4.51
N SER A 69 7.05 6.26 4.09
CA SER A 69 8.06 5.87 3.11
C SER A 69 7.88 6.60 1.78
N LEU A 70 6.65 6.69 1.28
CA LEU A 70 6.33 7.44 0.06
C LEU A 70 6.60 8.94 0.21
N ASN A 71 6.32 9.53 1.37
CA ASN A 71 6.63 10.94 1.62
C ASN A 71 8.14 11.21 1.55
N ILE A 72 8.96 10.30 2.11
CA ILE A 72 10.43 10.40 2.01
C ILE A 72 10.87 10.21 0.56
N TYR A 73 10.34 9.20 -0.13
CA TYR A 73 10.62 8.94 -1.54
C TYR A 73 10.34 10.18 -2.40
N TYR A 74 9.15 10.78 -2.28
CA TYR A 74 8.80 11.97 -3.05
C TYR A 74 9.67 13.20 -2.72
N LYS A 75 10.07 13.36 -1.48
CA LYS A 75 11.01 14.44 -1.10
C LYS A 75 12.37 14.27 -1.77
N LYS A 76 12.84 13.02 -1.92
CA LYS A 76 14.13 12.70 -2.54
C LYS A 76 14.07 12.68 -4.07
N GLU A 77 12.93 12.31 -4.65
CA GLU A 77 12.76 12.06 -6.09
C GLU A 77 11.85 13.07 -6.82
N ALA A 78 11.80 14.32 -6.39
CA ALA A 78 11.00 15.37 -7.06
C ALA A 78 11.30 15.54 -8.58
N ALA A 79 12.25 14.79 -9.14
CA ALA A 79 12.73 14.87 -10.52
C ALA A 79 12.42 13.67 -11.44
N LYS A 80 11.92 12.50 -10.97
CA LYS A 80 11.79 11.28 -11.81
C LYS A 80 10.38 10.69 -11.81
N ARG A 81 9.55 11.12 -12.77
CA ARG A 81 8.13 10.70 -12.91
C ARG A 81 7.86 9.27 -13.41
N ASN A 82 8.88 8.48 -13.81
CA ASN A 82 8.68 7.18 -14.48
C ASN A 82 8.83 5.93 -13.59
N SER A 83 9.21 6.07 -12.32
CA SER A 83 9.51 4.92 -11.46
C SER A 83 8.31 4.35 -10.68
N ALA A 84 7.19 5.06 -10.65
CA ALA A 84 6.03 4.67 -9.82
C ALA A 84 5.43 3.29 -10.14
N TYR A 85 5.43 2.88 -11.41
CA TYR A 85 4.90 1.58 -11.83
C TYR A 85 5.82 0.42 -11.43
N THR A 86 7.13 0.62 -11.58
CA THR A 86 8.15 -0.40 -11.22
C THR A 86 8.15 -0.66 -9.72
N ILE A 87 8.11 0.40 -8.91
CA ILE A 87 8.01 0.30 -7.44
C ILE A 87 6.76 -0.46 -7.03
N MET A 88 5.63 -0.21 -7.72
CA MET A 88 4.38 -0.89 -7.44
C MET A 88 4.47 -2.41 -7.66
N ALA A 89 5.05 -2.85 -8.75
CA ALA A 89 5.18 -4.27 -9.07
C ALA A 89 6.05 -5.01 -8.03
N GLU A 90 7.20 -4.43 -7.69
CA GLU A 90 8.12 -4.96 -6.67
C GLU A 90 7.49 -5.01 -5.27
N GLU A 91 6.67 -4.03 -4.92
CA GLU A 91 6.01 -3.94 -3.61
C GLU A 91 4.85 -4.92 -3.48
N ILE A 92 4.07 -5.17 -4.56
CA ILE A 92 3.02 -6.21 -4.56
C ILE A 92 3.64 -7.56 -4.26
N GLU A 93 4.71 -7.92 -4.95
CA GLU A 93 5.41 -9.18 -4.72
C GLU A 93 5.92 -9.31 -3.28
N ALA A 94 6.40 -8.22 -2.69
CA ALA A 94 6.91 -8.21 -1.32
C ALA A 94 5.82 -8.22 -0.24
N CYS A 95 4.66 -7.59 -0.48
CA CYS A 95 3.57 -7.51 0.50
C CYS A 95 2.75 -8.79 0.60
N ILE A 96 2.78 -9.63 -0.43
CA ILE A 96 1.99 -10.84 -0.50
C ILE A 96 2.77 -12.05 0.04
N THR A 97 4.07 -11.95 0.18
CA THR A 97 4.90 -13.03 0.71
C THR A 97 4.79 -13.13 2.23
N ASP A 98 3.94 -14.03 2.74
CA ASP A 98 3.99 -14.44 4.16
C ASP A 98 5.19 -15.37 4.33
N PRO A 99 6.14 -15.07 5.26
CA PRO A 99 7.36 -15.87 5.42
C PRO A 99 7.12 -17.26 6.01
N ASN A 100 5.89 -17.66 6.32
CA ASN A 100 5.62 -18.87 7.08
C ASN A 100 5.11 -20.08 6.28
N THR A 101 4.71 -19.95 5.00
CA THR A 101 4.33 -21.12 4.19
C THR A 101 4.65 -20.92 2.71
N VAL A 102 5.28 -21.94 2.10
CA VAL A 102 5.60 -21.97 0.65
C VAL A 102 4.33 -21.93 -0.22
N GLU A 103 3.23 -22.50 0.28
CA GLU A 103 1.93 -22.48 -0.40
C GLU A 103 1.33 -21.08 -0.47
N SER A 104 1.42 -20.29 0.61
CA SER A 104 0.95 -18.90 0.60
C SER A 104 1.77 -17.99 -0.32
N GLU A 105 3.05 -18.29 -0.54
CA GLU A 105 3.88 -17.54 -1.51
C GLU A 105 3.44 -17.76 -2.95
N ILE A 106 3.01 -18.98 -3.30
CA ILE A 106 2.55 -19.32 -4.66
C ILE A 106 1.21 -18.62 -4.94
N GLU A 107 0.25 -18.74 -4.03
CA GLU A 107 -1.06 -18.08 -4.13
C GLU A 107 -0.92 -16.56 -4.21
N ALA A 108 -0.02 -16.01 -3.44
CA ALA A 108 0.29 -14.61 -3.40
C ALA A 108 0.87 -14.09 -4.71
N LYS A 109 1.83 -14.80 -5.30
CA LYS A 109 2.41 -14.46 -6.60
C LYS A 109 1.38 -14.56 -7.72
N GLU A 110 0.49 -15.55 -7.65
CA GLU A 110 -0.59 -15.70 -8.60
C GLU A 110 -1.59 -14.56 -8.50
N LEU A 111 -2.02 -14.18 -7.30
CA LEU A 111 -2.87 -13.02 -7.08
C LEU A 111 -2.23 -11.72 -7.59
N ALA A 112 -0.93 -11.52 -7.34
CA ALA A 112 -0.21 -10.35 -7.84
C ALA A 112 -0.24 -10.29 -9.38
N ARG A 113 0.00 -11.42 -10.06
CA ARG A 113 -0.09 -11.52 -11.53
C ARG A 113 -1.49 -11.24 -12.05
N ILE A 114 -2.52 -11.72 -11.36
CA ILE A 114 -3.92 -11.45 -11.74
C ILE A 114 -4.23 -9.96 -11.62
N ILE A 115 -3.78 -9.32 -10.54
CA ILE A 115 -3.95 -7.87 -10.34
C ILE A 115 -3.20 -7.08 -11.41
N GLU A 116 -1.96 -7.41 -11.70
CA GLU A 116 -1.15 -6.79 -12.75
C GLU A 116 -1.84 -6.92 -14.12
N SER A 117 -2.27 -8.13 -14.47
CA SER A 117 -3.03 -8.37 -15.70
C SER A 117 -4.32 -7.57 -15.78
N PHE A 118 -5.02 -7.39 -14.66
CA PHE A 118 -6.19 -6.50 -14.61
C PHE A 118 -5.80 -5.04 -14.89
N LEU A 119 -4.74 -4.54 -14.28
CA LEU A 119 -4.28 -3.16 -14.47
C LEU A 119 -3.91 -2.90 -15.93
N ASP A 120 -3.40 -3.91 -16.64
CA ASP A 120 -3.11 -3.81 -18.07
C ASP A 120 -4.37 -3.71 -18.96
N THR A 121 -5.52 -4.16 -18.48
CA THR A 121 -6.80 -3.97 -19.17
C THR A 121 -7.37 -2.55 -19.05
N LEU A 122 -6.82 -1.73 -18.14
CA LEU A 122 -7.26 -0.37 -17.94
C LEU A 122 -6.60 0.59 -18.95
N THR A 123 -7.33 1.64 -19.30
CA THR A 123 -6.69 2.77 -19.99
C THR A 123 -5.62 3.38 -19.12
N THR A 124 -4.58 3.96 -19.71
CA THR A 124 -3.45 4.60 -18.99
C THR A 124 -3.95 5.57 -17.92
N GLU A 125 -4.96 6.39 -18.23
CA GLU A 125 -5.52 7.36 -17.29
C GLU A 125 -6.19 6.69 -16.09
N ASN A 126 -7.00 5.64 -16.32
CA ASN A 126 -7.66 4.89 -15.25
C ASN A 126 -6.66 4.09 -14.40
N ARG A 127 -5.61 3.56 -15.01
CA ARG A 127 -4.50 2.90 -14.31
C ARG A 127 -3.79 3.89 -13.38
N VAL A 128 -3.45 5.07 -13.87
CA VAL A 128 -2.86 6.14 -13.08
C VAL A 128 -3.75 6.52 -11.90
N ILE A 129 -5.05 6.76 -12.12
CA ILE A 129 -6.02 7.09 -11.08
C ILE A 129 -6.07 5.99 -10.01
N PHE A 130 -6.10 4.72 -10.43
CA PHE A 130 -6.14 3.58 -9.53
C PHE A 130 -4.86 3.50 -8.68
N ILE A 131 -3.69 3.57 -9.32
CA ILE A 131 -2.39 3.51 -8.65
C ILE A 131 -2.24 4.65 -7.65
N TYR A 132 -2.54 5.89 -8.03
CA TYR A 132 -2.46 7.02 -7.11
C TYR A 132 -3.42 6.88 -5.93
N ARG A 133 -4.59 6.28 -6.10
CA ARG A 133 -5.54 6.09 -5.01
C ARG A 133 -5.15 4.96 -4.07
N TYR A 134 -4.84 3.79 -4.62
CA TYR A 134 -4.66 2.58 -3.80
C TYR A 134 -3.23 2.32 -3.43
N TRP A 135 -2.30 2.76 -4.27
CA TRP A 135 -0.89 2.58 -4.04
C TRP A 135 -0.29 3.76 -3.28
N PHE A 136 -0.51 4.97 -3.74
CA PHE A 136 0.02 6.18 -3.13
C PHE A 136 -0.91 6.84 -2.10
N SER A 137 -2.09 6.26 -1.85
CA SER A 137 -3.08 6.75 -0.87
C SER A 137 -3.48 8.22 -1.06
N ASN A 138 -3.32 8.77 -2.26
CA ASN A 138 -3.65 10.15 -2.57
C ASN A 138 -5.16 10.41 -2.37
N SER A 139 -5.50 11.62 -1.95
CA SER A 139 -6.89 12.06 -1.86
C SER A 139 -7.50 12.20 -3.27
N TYR A 140 -8.82 12.12 -3.37
CA TYR A 140 -9.50 12.38 -4.66
C TYR A 140 -9.18 13.77 -5.20
N LYS A 141 -9.02 14.75 -4.30
CA LYS A 141 -8.65 16.12 -4.63
C LYS A 141 -7.26 16.20 -5.28
N ASP A 142 -6.29 15.48 -4.73
CA ASP A 142 -4.92 15.48 -5.26
C ASP A 142 -4.84 14.75 -6.59
N ILE A 143 -5.53 13.60 -6.72
CA ILE A 143 -5.63 12.88 -7.98
C ILE A 143 -6.30 13.74 -9.04
N ALA A 144 -7.39 14.43 -8.69
CA ALA A 144 -8.12 15.31 -9.60
C ALA A 144 -7.22 16.42 -10.17
N LYS A 145 -6.41 17.04 -9.31
CA LYS A 145 -5.41 18.06 -9.74
C LYS A 145 -4.36 17.47 -10.67
N LEU A 146 -3.89 16.25 -10.37
CA LEU A 146 -2.82 15.61 -11.11
C LEU A 146 -3.23 15.22 -12.53
N VAL A 147 -4.47 14.74 -12.70
CA VAL A 147 -4.98 14.25 -13.99
C VAL A 147 -5.89 15.26 -14.70
N GLY A 148 -6.09 16.46 -14.13
CA GLY A 148 -6.92 17.50 -14.74
C GLY A 148 -8.43 17.22 -14.75
N LEU A 149 -8.94 16.46 -13.77
CA LEU A 149 -10.35 16.08 -13.64
C LEU A 149 -10.97 16.66 -12.37
N THR A 150 -12.29 16.51 -12.22
CA THR A 150 -13.00 16.86 -10.98
C THR A 150 -12.95 15.69 -9.98
N GLU A 151 -13.04 15.98 -8.68
CA GLU A 151 -13.11 14.95 -7.63
C GLU A 151 -14.28 13.99 -7.84
N LYS A 152 -15.42 14.51 -8.32
CA LYS A 152 -16.60 13.70 -8.67
C LYS A 152 -16.27 12.69 -9.76
N ASN A 153 -15.56 13.11 -10.81
CA ASN A 153 -15.15 12.22 -11.90
C ASN A 153 -14.18 11.13 -11.40
N ILE A 154 -13.23 11.49 -10.53
CA ILE A 154 -12.33 10.51 -9.89
C ILE A 154 -13.11 9.48 -9.10
N SER A 155 -14.06 9.91 -8.26
CA SER A 155 -14.91 9.01 -7.46
C SER A 155 -15.70 8.03 -8.34
N VAL A 156 -16.35 8.53 -9.39
CA VAL A 156 -17.13 7.68 -10.32
C VAL A 156 -16.24 6.69 -11.05
N ARG A 157 -15.07 7.13 -11.55
CA ARG A 157 -14.13 6.24 -12.25
C ARG A 157 -13.60 5.16 -11.32
N LEU A 158 -13.19 5.49 -10.11
CA LEU A 158 -12.71 4.52 -9.12
C LEU A 158 -13.80 3.52 -8.74
N THR A 159 -15.06 3.94 -8.64
CA THR A 159 -16.18 3.03 -8.38
C THR A 159 -16.35 2.02 -9.52
N ARG A 160 -16.26 2.47 -10.78
CA ARG A 160 -16.34 1.58 -11.95
C ARG A 160 -15.13 0.63 -12.04
N ILE A 161 -13.93 1.12 -11.74
CA ILE A 161 -12.71 0.31 -11.72
C ILE A 161 -12.81 -0.78 -10.66
N ARG A 162 -13.27 -0.46 -9.45
CA ARG A 162 -13.48 -1.46 -8.39
C ARG A 162 -14.45 -2.54 -8.79
N GLN A 163 -15.58 -2.17 -9.40
CA GLN A 163 -16.55 -3.16 -9.86
C GLN A 163 -15.95 -4.08 -10.92
N ARG A 164 -15.28 -3.53 -11.93
CA ARG A 164 -14.58 -4.31 -12.95
C ARG A 164 -13.51 -5.22 -12.36
N MET A 165 -12.75 -4.74 -11.36
CA MET A 165 -11.74 -5.54 -10.68
C MET A 165 -12.36 -6.70 -9.92
N LYS A 166 -13.47 -6.45 -9.21
CA LYS A 166 -14.21 -7.49 -8.52
C LYS A 166 -14.66 -8.59 -9.49
N ASP A 167 -15.30 -8.21 -10.59
CA ASP A 167 -15.79 -9.16 -11.60
C ASP A 167 -14.62 -9.95 -12.22
N TYR A 168 -13.51 -9.27 -12.53
CA TYR A 168 -12.30 -9.87 -13.07
C TYR A 168 -11.64 -10.89 -12.13
N LEU A 169 -11.63 -10.62 -10.82
CA LEU A 169 -11.09 -11.53 -9.81
C LEU A 169 -11.98 -12.76 -9.63
N ILE A 170 -13.30 -12.57 -9.59
CA ILE A 170 -14.29 -13.67 -9.48
C ILE A 170 -14.17 -14.62 -10.69
N GLU A 171 -14.06 -14.09 -11.91
CA GLU A 171 -13.87 -14.89 -13.13
C GLU A 171 -12.61 -15.77 -13.11
N ARG A 172 -11.62 -15.41 -12.29
CA ARG A 172 -10.36 -16.15 -12.09
C ARG A 172 -10.32 -16.99 -10.83
N GLY A 173 -11.46 -17.18 -10.19
CA GLY A 173 -11.59 -18.04 -9.02
C GLY A 173 -11.09 -17.39 -7.72
N VAL A 174 -10.84 -16.10 -7.69
CA VAL A 174 -10.47 -15.39 -6.46
C VAL A 174 -11.76 -15.06 -5.70
N PHE A 175 -11.96 -15.67 -4.56
CA PHE A 175 -13.10 -15.38 -3.68
C PHE A 175 -12.83 -14.10 -2.87
N ILE A 176 -13.78 -13.13 -2.97
CA ILE A 176 -13.68 -11.81 -2.32
C ILE A 176 -14.91 -11.63 -1.42
#